data_4a18caae9fec34edf42d660eca49e484
#
_entry.id   4a18caae9fec34edf42d660eca49e484
#
_cell.length_a   1.000
_cell.length_b   1.000
_cell.length_c   1.000
_cell.angle_alpha   90.00
_cell.angle_beta   90.00
_cell.angle_gamma   90.00
#
_symmetry.space_group_name_H-M   'P 1'
#
loop_
_entity.id
_entity.type
_entity.pdbx_description
1 polymer ?
#
loop_
_entity_poly.entity_id
_entity_poly.type
_entity_poly.pdbx_seq_one_letter_code
_entity_poly.pdbx_strand_id
1 'polypeptide(L)'
;MVQLSPIYINKEKTKNRIYYYDAIKALAIYLVCIYHYNDLNTNILNNPNFGVYINYYFYGTSSIAVPLFFMVNGALLLNKPYNLRSHFKKVLYLYILVSVWSFIYSVIFIPIEGVSYSIKEFLMAWFFLKEGTSDHLWFLKALISVYLLFPFIKEFYDVPGRKLLKLFCCIVFVFSFGNLFLISLLNSAKFVFGSNYLNDNSFDFFPMVNPFGNYSYTLFYFIVGAILSEQIKSNKINVSTRVLVTSFFTALFVLFLYGVLMTVSSNTFYDTVWNGYYSIMTLIMSVSTFVFFSKLSYANDKVNNYLAIIGASTLGIYFVHRFVGAVTIPYFRKLSLSNGLMLNVFYGLLLVLGSLLIVLLLKKLPLLRKMVNI
;
A
#
# COMPACT_ATOMS: atom_id res chain seq x y z
N MET A 1 -28.86 4.33 27.49
CA MET A 1 -27.47 4.76 27.32
C MET A 1 -26.57 3.55 27.51
N VAL A 2 -26.01 3.00 26.43
CA VAL A 2 -25.05 1.90 26.51
C VAL A 2 -23.73 2.52 26.88
N GLN A 3 -23.24 2.32 28.11
CA GLN A 3 -21.90 2.66 28.53
C GLN A 3 -20.91 1.89 27.65
N LEU A 4 -20.29 2.57 26.69
CA LEU A 4 -19.14 2.06 25.96
C LEU A 4 -17.99 1.94 26.98
N SER A 5 -17.76 0.72 27.50
CA SER A 5 -16.57 0.46 28.29
C SER A 5 -15.34 0.83 27.45
N PRO A 6 -14.40 1.63 27.97
CA PRO A 6 -13.21 2.02 27.25
C PRO A 6 -12.46 0.74 26.83
N ILE A 7 -12.11 0.65 25.52
CA ILE A 7 -11.26 -0.43 25.00
C ILE A 7 -9.86 -0.18 25.57
N TYR A 8 -9.61 -0.75 26.76
CA TYR A 8 -8.28 -0.68 27.39
C TYR A 8 -7.30 -1.51 26.56
N ILE A 9 -6.41 -0.83 25.85
CA ILE A 9 -5.17 -1.46 25.40
C ILE A 9 -4.39 -1.78 26.69
N ASN A 10 -4.09 -3.06 26.93
CA ASN A 10 -3.38 -3.51 28.11
C ASN A 10 -2.08 -2.70 28.28
N LYS A 11 -1.94 -1.98 29.39
CA LYS A 11 -0.81 -1.06 29.65
C LYS A 11 0.57 -1.73 29.52
N GLU A 12 0.67 -3.03 29.80
CA GLU A 12 1.92 -3.79 29.61
C GLU A 12 2.35 -3.92 28.14
N LYS A 13 1.39 -3.96 27.19
CA LYS A 13 1.69 -4.00 25.75
C LYS A 13 2.10 -2.64 25.16
N THR A 14 1.93 -1.55 25.87
CA THR A 14 2.28 -0.20 25.40
C THR A 14 3.72 0.18 25.71
N LYS A 15 4.39 -0.46 26.67
CA LYS A 15 5.72 -0.08 27.17
C LYS A 15 6.85 -0.10 26.13
N ASN A 16 6.67 -0.85 25.02
CA ASN A 16 7.65 -0.95 23.93
C ASN A 16 7.06 -0.65 22.54
N ARG A 17 5.92 0.09 22.48
CA ARG A 17 5.25 0.38 21.22
C ARG A 17 5.92 1.54 20.49
N ILE A 18 6.18 1.37 19.21
CA ILE A 18 6.80 2.39 18.36
C ILE A 18 5.67 3.08 17.58
N TYR A 19 5.20 4.22 18.09
CA TYR A 19 4.01 4.89 17.60
C TYR A 19 4.13 5.42 16.16
N TYR A 20 5.33 5.77 15.68
CA TYR A 20 5.46 6.20 14.30
C TYR A 20 5.12 5.10 13.29
N TYR A 21 5.27 3.81 13.62
CA TYR A 21 4.77 2.72 12.77
C TYR A 21 3.24 2.71 12.72
N ASP A 22 2.58 3.01 13.83
CA ASP A 22 1.12 3.08 13.84
C ASP A 22 0.61 4.29 13.05
N ALA A 23 1.31 5.43 13.13
CA ALA A 23 1.02 6.61 12.34
C ALA A 23 1.21 6.35 10.82
N ILE A 24 2.29 5.68 10.43
CA ILE A 24 2.51 5.26 9.03
C ILE A 24 1.41 4.31 8.57
N LYS A 25 1.02 3.32 9.39
CA LYS A 25 -0.08 2.40 9.05
C LYS A 25 -1.42 3.11 8.93
N ALA A 26 -1.68 4.12 9.78
CA ALA A 26 -2.89 4.94 9.70
C ALA A 26 -2.93 5.76 8.41
N LEU A 27 -1.82 6.37 8.01
CA LEU A 27 -1.70 7.04 6.71
C LEU A 27 -1.89 6.06 5.57
N ALA A 28 -1.20 4.93 5.59
CA ALA A 28 -1.24 3.95 4.52
C ALA A 28 -2.65 3.39 4.30
N ILE A 29 -3.39 3.04 5.37
CA ILE A 29 -4.77 2.55 5.22
C ILE A 29 -5.74 3.64 4.75
N TYR A 30 -5.51 4.90 5.16
CA TYR A 30 -6.28 6.04 4.65
C TYR A 30 -6.07 6.20 3.14
N LEU A 31 -4.83 6.14 2.65
CA LEU A 31 -4.51 6.24 1.23
C LEU A 31 -5.09 5.05 0.42
N VAL A 32 -5.13 3.85 0.99
CA VAL A 32 -5.82 2.70 0.36
C VAL A 32 -7.32 2.98 0.24
N CYS A 33 -7.97 3.49 1.29
CA CYS A 33 -9.40 3.75 1.27
C CYS A 33 -9.77 4.82 0.23
N ILE A 34 -9.02 5.93 0.17
CA ILE A 34 -9.28 7.01 -0.79
C ILE A 34 -8.93 6.61 -2.23
N TYR A 35 -7.94 5.72 -2.43
CA TYR A 35 -7.63 5.19 -3.75
C TYR A 35 -8.79 4.36 -4.32
N HIS A 36 -9.36 3.46 -3.52
CA HIS A 36 -10.43 2.57 -3.97
C HIS A 36 -11.80 3.24 -4.06
N TYR A 37 -12.06 4.22 -3.22
CA TYR A 37 -13.35 4.90 -3.14
C TYR A 37 -13.17 6.42 -3.09
N ASN A 38 -13.28 7.03 -4.24
CA ASN A 38 -13.32 8.47 -4.43
C ASN A 38 -14.18 8.80 -5.65
N ASP A 39 -14.48 10.07 -5.81
CA ASP A 39 -15.15 10.62 -6.98
C ASP A 39 -14.30 11.72 -7.63
N LEU A 40 -12.99 11.70 -7.38
CA LEU A 40 -12.05 12.68 -7.92
C LEU A 40 -12.09 12.67 -9.45
N ASN A 41 -12.34 13.84 -10.02
CA ASN A 41 -12.12 14.02 -11.45
C ASN A 41 -10.62 14.15 -11.71
N THR A 42 -10.01 13.05 -12.16
CA THR A 42 -8.57 12.96 -12.48
C THR A 42 -8.31 12.76 -13.97
N ASN A 43 -9.37 12.62 -14.80
CA ASN A 43 -9.22 12.35 -16.22
C ASN A 43 -8.93 13.65 -16.99
N ILE A 44 -7.65 13.93 -17.19
CA ILE A 44 -7.14 15.10 -17.90
C ILE A 44 -7.46 15.09 -19.41
N LEU A 45 -7.82 13.94 -20.00
CA LEU A 45 -8.22 13.86 -21.43
C LEU A 45 -9.62 14.42 -21.66
N ASN A 46 -10.55 14.12 -20.76
CA ASN A 46 -11.94 14.50 -20.93
C ASN A 46 -12.22 15.95 -20.53
N ASN A 47 -11.47 16.49 -19.56
CA ASN A 47 -11.69 17.84 -19.05
C ASN A 47 -10.38 18.46 -18.52
N PRO A 48 -9.48 18.94 -19.39
CA PRO A 48 -8.18 19.48 -19.00
C PRO A 48 -8.33 20.88 -18.37
N ASN A 49 -8.71 20.95 -17.11
CA ASN A 49 -8.72 22.19 -16.34
C ASN A 49 -7.82 22.10 -15.10
N PHE A 50 -7.51 23.24 -14.50
CA PHE A 50 -6.59 23.34 -13.38
C PHE A 50 -6.99 22.45 -12.18
N GLY A 51 -8.28 22.35 -11.87
CA GLY A 51 -8.77 21.49 -10.79
C GLY A 51 -8.51 20.00 -11.04
N VAL A 52 -8.69 19.54 -12.28
CA VAL A 52 -8.42 18.15 -12.68
C VAL A 52 -6.92 17.83 -12.58
N TYR A 53 -6.03 18.75 -12.99
CA TYR A 53 -4.60 18.56 -12.83
C TYR A 53 -4.19 18.52 -11.35
N ILE A 54 -4.79 19.36 -10.48
CA ILE A 54 -4.56 19.31 -9.03
C ILE A 54 -5.06 17.98 -8.45
N ASN A 55 -6.24 17.53 -8.81
CA ASN A 55 -6.77 16.24 -8.38
C ASN A 55 -5.84 15.09 -8.80
N TYR A 56 -5.39 15.08 -10.04
CA TYR A 56 -4.48 14.06 -10.55
C TYR A 56 -3.11 14.10 -9.89
N TYR A 57 -2.58 15.30 -9.60
CA TYR A 57 -1.35 15.47 -8.83
C TYR A 57 -1.45 14.83 -7.44
N PHE A 58 -2.48 15.16 -6.68
CA PHE A 58 -2.65 14.62 -5.33
C PHE A 58 -3.08 13.13 -5.32
N TYR A 59 -3.77 12.67 -6.37
CA TYR A 59 -4.07 11.25 -6.55
C TYR A 59 -2.81 10.37 -6.51
N GLY A 60 -1.71 10.83 -7.12
CA GLY A 60 -0.41 10.15 -7.10
C GLY A 60 0.15 9.90 -5.70
N THR A 61 -0.28 10.65 -4.66
CA THR A 61 0.16 10.38 -3.27
C THR A 61 -0.23 8.99 -2.79
N SER A 62 -1.32 8.41 -3.29
CA SER A 62 -1.78 7.08 -2.89
C SER A 62 -0.81 5.96 -3.30
N SER A 63 0.14 6.21 -4.21
CA SER A 63 1.16 5.23 -4.61
C SER A 63 2.05 4.77 -3.45
N ILE A 64 2.23 5.59 -2.39
CA ILE A 64 3.04 5.19 -1.23
C ILE A 64 2.34 4.24 -0.25
N ALA A 65 1.02 4.03 -0.38
CA ALA A 65 0.22 3.29 0.59
C ALA A 65 0.72 1.85 0.81
N VAL A 66 0.84 1.09 -0.28
CA VAL A 66 1.32 -0.30 -0.26
C VAL A 66 2.80 -0.38 0.12
N PRO A 67 3.71 0.41 -0.46
CA PRO A 67 5.10 0.51 -0.02
C PRO A 67 5.26 0.70 1.49
N LEU A 68 4.54 1.64 2.09
CA LEU A 68 4.62 1.90 3.53
C LEU A 68 4.20 0.69 4.38
N PHE A 69 3.20 -0.08 3.96
CA PHE A 69 2.85 -1.31 4.65
C PHE A 69 3.98 -2.34 4.60
N PHE A 70 4.62 -2.56 3.45
CA PHE A 70 5.77 -3.47 3.35
C PHE A 70 6.95 -2.98 4.19
N MET A 71 7.25 -1.68 4.17
CA MET A 71 8.33 -1.09 4.98
C MET A 71 8.11 -1.29 6.49
N VAL A 72 6.88 -1.02 6.99
CA VAL A 72 6.55 -1.24 8.40
C VAL A 72 6.61 -2.73 8.76
N ASN A 73 6.13 -3.63 7.90
CA ASN A 73 6.23 -5.07 8.12
C ASN A 73 7.69 -5.54 8.20
N GLY A 74 8.54 -5.06 7.30
CA GLY A 74 9.98 -5.34 7.33
C GLY A 74 10.64 -4.85 8.62
N ALA A 75 10.35 -3.61 9.03
CA ALA A 75 10.84 -3.01 10.26
C ALA A 75 10.43 -3.80 11.52
N LEU A 76 9.22 -4.37 11.52
CA LEU A 76 8.69 -5.14 12.65
C LEU A 76 9.23 -6.58 12.70
N LEU A 77 9.54 -7.19 11.56
CA LEU A 77 9.89 -8.60 11.49
C LEU A 77 11.40 -8.83 11.43
N LEU A 78 12.15 -8.13 10.56
CA LEU A 78 13.59 -8.37 10.38
C LEU A 78 14.42 -7.93 11.59
N ASN A 79 13.96 -6.93 12.36
CA ASN A 79 14.65 -6.43 13.54
C ASN A 79 14.37 -7.21 14.83
N LYS A 80 13.74 -8.40 14.75
CA LYS A 80 13.41 -9.25 15.90
C LYS A 80 13.85 -10.68 15.66
N PRO A 81 14.18 -11.43 16.72
CA PRO A 81 14.34 -12.87 16.62
C PRO A 81 13.01 -13.52 16.19
N TYR A 82 13.08 -14.64 15.48
CA TYR A 82 11.91 -15.38 15.04
C TYR A 82 12.04 -16.88 15.31
N ASN A 83 10.90 -17.54 15.33
CA ASN A 83 10.82 -18.99 15.37
C ASN A 83 10.14 -19.47 14.08
N LEU A 84 10.82 -20.34 13.32
CA LEU A 84 10.39 -20.81 12.01
C LEU A 84 9.01 -21.46 12.05
N ARG A 85 8.77 -22.36 13.02
CA ARG A 85 7.47 -23.06 13.15
C ARG A 85 6.32 -22.06 13.43
N SER A 86 6.55 -21.10 14.31
CA SER A 86 5.57 -20.06 14.62
C SER A 86 5.33 -19.14 13.44
N HIS A 87 6.38 -18.84 12.67
CA HIS A 87 6.28 -18.01 11.47
C HIS A 87 5.39 -18.69 10.42
N PHE A 88 5.66 -19.94 10.06
CA PHE A 88 4.84 -20.67 9.06
C PHE A 88 3.40 -20.89 9.52
N LYS A 89 3.13 -21.06 10.82
CA LYS A 89 1.76 -21.06 11.33
C LYS A 89 1.03 -19.73 11.06
N LYS A 90 1.72 -18.59 11.19
CA LYS A 90 1.16 -17.28 10.87
C LYS A 90 0.92 -17.11 9.37
N VAL A 91 1.84 -17.59 8.53
CA VAL A 91 1.68 -17.57 7.07
C VAL A 91 0.45 -18.38 6.65
N LEU A 92 0.31 -19.59 7.17
CA LEU A 92 -0.85 -20.45 6.90
C LEU A 92 -2.15 -19.78 7.39
N TYR A 93 -2.12 -19.19 8.59
CA TYR A 93 -3.27 -18.47 9.12
C TYR A 93 -3.65 -17.27 8.23
N LEU A 94 -2.68 -16.50 7.76
CA LEU A 94 -2.90 -15.39 6.84
C LEU A 94 -3.51 -15.90 5.51
N TYR A 95 -2.99 -16.99 4.95
CA TYR A 95 -3.53 -17.60 3.74
C TYR A 95 -4.99 -18.00 3.91
N ILE A 96 -5.32 -18.71 5.01
CA ILE A 96 -6.71 -19.11 5.32
C ILE A 96 -7.59 -17.86 5.46
N LEU A 97 -7.12 -16.85 6.17
CA LEU A 97 -7.86 -15.61 6.39
C LEU A 97 -8.16 -14.88 5.07
N VAL A 98 -7.18 -14.77 4.19
CA VAL A 98 -7.36 -14.16 2.86
C VAL A 98 -8.31 -14.99 2.00
N SER A 99 -8.24 -16.34 2.06
CA SER A 99 -9.17 -17.23 1.36
C SER A 99 -10.61 -17.06 1.85
N VAL A 100 -10.83 -16.96 3.16
CA VAL A 100 -12.16 -16.71 3.74
C VAL A 100 -12.72 -15.37 3.25
N TRP A 101 -11.90 -14.32 3.25
CA TRP A 101 -12.34 -13.02 2.76
C TRP A 101 -12.58 -13.01 1.24
N SER A 102 -11.74 -13.71 0.46
CA SER A 102 -11.98 -13.88 -0.98
C SER A 102 -13.33 -14.55 -1.25
N PHE A 103 -13.67 -15.59 -0.48
CA PHE A 103 -15.00 -16.24 -0.55
C PHE A 103 -16.12 -15.23 -0.23
N ILE A 104 -16.03 -14.48 0.89
CA ILE A 104 -17.04 -13.50 1.28
C ILE A 104 -17.22 -12.44 0.19
N TYR A 105 -16.12 -11.93 -0.37
CA TYR A 105 -16.18 -10.98 -1.48
C TYR A 105 -16.85 -11.57 -2.71
N SER A 106 -16.47 -12.78 -3.10
CA SER A 106 -17.07 -13.43 -4.28
C SER A 106 -18.57 -13.62 -4.10
N VAL A 107 -19.02 -14.08 -2.94
CA VAL A 107 -20.47 -14.28 -2.67
C VAL A 107 -21.26 -12.97 -2.70
N ILE A 108 -20.68 -11.87 -2.22
CA ILE A 108 -21.39 -10.60 -2.09
C ILE A 108 -21.27 -9.75 -3.36
N PHE A 109 -20.08 -9.65 -3.97
CA PHE A 109 -19.83 -8.72 -5.06
C PHE A 109 -20.14 -9.31 -6.44
N ILE A 110 -20.08 -10.63 -6.65
CA ILE A 110 -20.49 -11.24 -7.92
C ILE A 110 -21.94 -10.82 -8.31
N PRO A 111 -22.94 -10.92 -7.42
CA PRO A 111 -24.29 -10.44 -7.74
C PRO A 111 -24.38 -8.92 -7.93
N ILE A 112 -23.62 -8.13 -7.15
CA ILE A 112 -23.63 -6.67 -7.22
C ILE A 112 -23.03 -6.16 -8.53
N GLU A 113 -21.95 -6.78 -8.99
CA GLU A 113 -21.23 -6.41 -10.21
C GLU A 113 -21.91 -7.03 -11.47
N GLY A 114 -22.94 -7.87 -11.29
CA GLY A 114 -23.65 -8.52 -12.40
C GLY A 114 -22.79 -9.51 -13.20
N VAL A 115 -21.71 -10.00 -12.61
CA VAL A 115 -20.80 -10.98 -13.24
C VAL A 115 -21.31 -12.39 -12.98
N SER A 116 -21.29 -13.24 -14.01
CA SER A 116 -21.60 -14.66 -13.87
C SER A 116 -20.32 -15.49 -13.83
N TYR A 117 -20.15 -16.31 -12.80
CA TYR A 117 -19.07 -17.30 -12.72
C TYR A 117 -19.64 -18.71 -12.78
N SER A 118 -19.02 -19.57 -13.56
CA SER A 118 -19.18 -21.00 -13.40
C SER A 118 -18.63 -21.47 -12.06
N ILE A 119 -19.04 -22.64 -11.57
CA ILE A 119 -18.51 -23.22 -10.32
C ILE A 119 -16.98 -23.32 -10.37
N LYS A 120 -16.42 -23.70 -11.53
CA LYS A 120 -14.97 -23.78 -11.74
C LYS A 120 -14.30 -22.42 -11.57
N GLU A 121 -14.83 -21.38 -12.20
CA GLU A 121 -14.28 -20.02 -12.11
C GLU A 121 -14.38 -19.45 -10.70
N PHE A 122 -15.50 -19.70 -10.02
CA PHE A 122 -15.66 -19.32 -8.63
C PHE A 122 -14.61 -19.98 -7.73
N LEU A 123 -14.38 -21.29 -7.87
CA LEU A 123 -13.36 -22.00 -7.11
C LEU A 123 -11.94 -21.48 -7.44
N MET A 124 -11.66 -21.23 -8.72
CA MET A 124 -10.38 -20.68 -9.14
C MET A 124 -10.14 -19.28 -8.54
N ALA A 125 -11.15 -18.39 -8.55
CA ALA A 125 -11.06 -17.08 -7.93
C ALA A 125 -10.89 -17.16 -6.40
N TRP A 126 -11.61 -18.07 -5.76
CA TRP A 126 -11.52 -18.31 -4.31
C TRP A 126 -10.10 -18.72 -3.88
N PHE A 127 -9.48 -19.66 -4.59
CA PHE A 127 -8.13 -20.14 -4.28
C PHE A 127 -7.01 -19.35 -4.97
N PHE A 128 -7.30 -18.17 -5.52
CA PHE A 128 -6.34 -17.26 -6.14
C PHE A 128 -5.68 -17.79 -7.43
N LEU A 129 -6.30 -18.72 -8.09
CA LEU A 129 -5.85 -19.28 -9.38
C LEU A 129 -6.30 -18.46 -10.59
N LYS A 130 -7.26 -17.54 -10.38
CA LYS A 130 -7.78 -16.58 -11.35
C LYS A 130 -8.08 -15.27 -10.64
N GLU A 131 -7.95 -14.14 -11.34
CA GLU A 131 -8.45 -12.85 -10.88
C GLU A 131 -9.98 -12.87 -10.76
N GLY A 132 -10.53 -12.09 -9.84
CA GLY A 132 -11.97 -12.05 -9.56
C GLY A 132 -12.36 -10.83 -8.75
N THR A 133 -13.57 -10.80 -8.20
CA THR A 133 -14.14 -9.68 -7.41
C THR A 133 -13.33 -9.31 -6.17
N SER A 134 -12.33 -10.12 -5.80
CA SER A 134 -11.41 -9.90 -4.67
C SER A 134 -10.02 -9.40 -5.08
N ASP A 135 -9.87 -8.81 -6.27
CA ASP A 135 -8.56 -8.41 -6.82
C ASP A 135 -7.79 -7.45 -5.92
N HIS A 136 -8.48 -6.56 -5.21
CA HIS A 136 -7.84 -5.70 -4.22
C HIS A 136 -7.05 -6.47 -3.14
N LEU A 137 -7.33 -7.77 -2.89
CA LEU A 137 -6.56 -8.62 -1.97
C LEU A 137 -5.16 -8.99 -2.49
N TRP A 138 -4.79 -8.55 -3.70
CA TRP A 138 -3.46 -8.78 -4.28
C TRP A 138 -2.31 -8.41 -3.33
N PHE A 139 -2.46 -7.32 -2.56
CA PHE A 139 -1.48 -6.90 -1.56
C PHE A 139 -1.20 -7.98 -0.51
N LEU A 140 -2.25 -8.65 0.00
CA LEU A 140 -2.09 -9.72 0.98
C LEU A 140 -1.51 -10.99 0.36
N LYS A 141 -1.81 -11.27 -0.92
CA LYS A 141 -1.18 -12.35 -1.68
C LYS A 141 0.32 -12.08 -1.82
N ALA A 142 0.70 -10.86 -2.19
CA ALA A 142 2.11 -10.44 -2.25
C ALA A 142 2.78 -10.48 -0.86
N LEU A 143 2.07 -10.12 0.21
CA LEU A 143 2.58 -10.21 1.59
C LEU A 143 2.84 -11.65 2.01
N ILE A 144 1.98 -12.61 1.62
CA ILE A 144 2.20 -14.04 1.84
C ILE A 144 3.49 -14.48 1.14
N SER A 145 3.71 -14.06 -0.11
CA SER A 145 4.93 -14.38 -0.87
C SER A 145 6.19 -13.83 -0.18
N VAL A 146 6.13 -12.58 0.31
CA VAL A 146 7.23 -11.99 1.10
C VAL A 146 7.48 -12.78 2.39
N TYR A 147 6.41 -13.23 3.07
CA TYR A 147 6.55 -14.01 4.30
C TYR A 147 7.08 -15.42 4.05
N LEU A 148 6.78 -16.04 2.91
CA LEU A 148 7.40 -17.33 2.52
C LEU A 148 8.92 -17.17 2.31
N LEU A 149 9.36 -16.05 1.76
CA LEU A 149 10.79 -15.75 1.55
C LEU A 149 11.48 -15.16 2.80
N PHE A 150 10.71 -14.72 3.80
CA PHE A 150 11.22 -14.07 4.99
C PHE A 150 12.34 -14.86 5.71
N PRO A 151 12.28 -16.19 5.91
CA PRO A 151 13.36 -16.90 6.59
C PRO A 151 14.72 -16.73 5.90
N PHE A 152 14.75 -16.82 4.56
CA PHE A 152 15.98 -16.64 3.78
C PHE A 152 16.49 -15.19 3.86
N ILE A 153 15.58 -14.22 3.75
CA ILE A 153 15.92 -12.79 3.88
C ILE A 153 16.46 -12.51 5.29
N LYS A 154 15.88 -13.13 6.31
CA LYS A 154 16.29 -12.97 7.71
C LYS A 154 17.71 -13.50 7.93
N GLU A 155 18.05 -14.67 7.40
CA GLU A 155 19.41 -15.21 7.45
C GLU A 155 20.42 -14.24 6.80
N PHE A 156 20.11 -13.69 5.61
CA PHE A 156 20.96 -12.70 4.96
C PHE A 156 21.05 -11.37 5.74
N TYR A 157 19.97 -11.02 6.45
CA TYR A 157 19.89 -9.80 7.24
C TYR A 157 20.73 -9.89 8.53
N ASP A 158 20.78 -11.04 9.17
CA ASP A 158 21.46 -11.24 10.45
C ASP A 158 22.98 -11.46 10.28
N VAL A 159 23.45 -11.84 9.10
CA VAL A 159 24.90 -12.02 8.84
C VAL A 159 25.63 -10.67 8.89
N PRO A 160 26.77 -10.58 9.64
CA PRO A 160 27.60 -9.38 9.66
C PRO A 160 28.02 -8.90 8.26
N GLY A 161 27.97 -7.58 8.03
CA GLY A 161 28.33 -6.98 6.74
C GLY A 161 27.30 -7.13 5.63
N ARG A 162 26.34 -8.08 5.73
CA ARG A 162 25.16 -8.22 4.84
C ARG A 162 25.48 -8.21 3.35
N LYS A 163 26.61 -8.81 2.93
CA LYS A 163 27.03 -8.81 1.51
C LYS A 163 25.98 -9.45 0.59
N LEU A 164 25.45 -10.61 0.97
CA LEU A 164 24.39 -11.28 0.18
C LEU A 164 23.08 -10.51 0.19
N LEU A 165 22.70 -9.90 1.30
CA LEU A 165 21.52 -9.03 1.36
C LEU A 165 21.66 -7.84 0.42
N LYS A 166 22.83 -7.18 0.41
CA LYS A 166 23.09 -6.03 -0.48
C LYS A 166 23.03 -6.45 -1.95
N LEU A 167 23.65 -7.58 -2.30
CA LEU A 167 23.57 -8.15 -3.65
C LEU A 167 22.12 -8.46 -4.03
N PHE A 168 21.38 -9.13 -3.15
CA PHE A 168 19.97 -9.43 -3.35
C PHE A 168 19.13 -8.17 -3.57
N CYS A 169 19.30 -7.15 -2.72
CA CYS A 169 18.63 -5.86 -2.89
C CYS A 169 18.99 -5.18 -4.23
N CYS A 170 20.26 -5.25 -4.64
CA CYS A 170 20.68 -4.69 -5.92
C CYS A 170 20.00 -5.40 -7.10
N ILE A 171 19.96 -6.72 -7.09
CA ILE A 171 19.29 -7.52 -8.12
C ILE A 171 17.79 -7.19 -8.17
N VAL A 172 17.09 -7.20 -7.02
CA VAL A 172 15.68 -6.87 -6.94
C VAL A 172 15.42 -5.43 -7.40
N PHE A 173 16.29 -4.48 -7.04
CA PHE A 173 16.18 -3.09 -7.48
C PHE A 173 16.30 -2.96 -9.00
N VAL A 174 17.28 -3.60 -9.61
CA VAL A 174 17.49 -3.54 -11.07
C VAL A 174 16.30 -4.12 -11.81
N PHE A 175 15.80 -5.28 -11.42
CA PHE A 175 14.68 -5.95 -12.10
C PHE A 175 13.32 -5.29 -11.84
N SER A 176 13.14 -4.50 -10.80
CA SER A 176 11.91 -3.77 -10.52
C SER A 176 12.03 -2.28 -10.88
N PHE A 177 12.62 -1.50 -9.99
CA PHE A 177 12.73 -0.04 -10.16
C PHE A 177 13.59 0.38 -11.36
N GLY A 178 14.70 -0.33 -11.59
CA GLY A 178 15.61 -0.07 -12.71
C GLY A 178 14.93 -0.30 -14.06
N ASN A 179 14.17 -1.39 -14.20
CA ASN A 179 13.42 -1.69 -15.42
C ASN A 179 12.41 -0.56 -15.73
N LEU A 180 11.54 -0.22 -14.76
CA LEU A 180 10.57 0.85 -14.98
C LEU A 180 11.24 2.21 -15.23
N PHE A 181 12.37 2.49 -14.56
CA PHE A 181 13.12 3.72 -14.80
C PHE A 181 13.60 3.83 -16.24
N LEU A 182 14.18 2.76 -16.79
CA LEU A 182 14.62 2.73 -18.18
C LEU A 182 13.46 2.87 -19.15
N ILE A 183 12.34 2.17 -18.93
CA ILE A 183 11.11 2.31 -19.70
C ILE A 183 10.63 3.76 -19.65
N SER A 184 10.62 4.38 -18.47
CA SER A 184 10.17 5.78 -18.32
C SER A 184 11.07 6.78 -19.04
N LEU A 185 12.38 6.56 -19.03
CA LEU A 185 13.34 7.39 -19.78
C LEU A 185 13.11 7.28 -21.30
N LEU A 186 12.91 6.05 -21.82
CA LEU A 186 12.68 5.84 -23.24
C LEU A 186 11.35 6.43 -23.70
N ASN A 187 10.28 6.26 -22.94
CA ASN A 187 8.99 6.87 -23.23
C ASN A 187 9.07 8.41 -23.24
N SER A 188 9.81 8.98 -22.28
CA SER A 188 10.04 10.42 -22.25
C SER A 188 10.87 10.91 -23.44
N ALA A 189 11.91 10.18 -23.81
CA ALA A 189 12.75 10.49 -24.99
C ALA A 189 11.94 10.38 -26.29
N LYS A 190 11.12 9.33 -26.44
CA LYS A 190 10.21 9.17 -27.58
C LYS A 190 9.28 10.38 -27.73
N PHE A 191 8.70 10.83 -26.63
CA PHE A 191 7.79 11.98 -26.64
C PHE A 191 8.53 13.27 -27.04
N VAL A 192 9.73 13.52 -26.51
CA VAL A 192 10.52 14.74 -26.77
C VAL A 192 11.07 14.77 -28.20
N PHE A 193 11.58 13.65 -28.70
CA PHE A 193 12.24 13.57 -30.00
C PHE A 193 11.34 13.15 -31.16
N GLY A 194 10.06 12.87 -30.90
CA GLY A 194 9.08 12.47 -31.93
C GLY A 194 9.45 11.17 -32.66
N SER A 195 10.21 10.31 -32.03
CA SER A 195 10.77 9.11 -32.66
C SER A 195 9.74 7.99 -32.76
N ASN A 196 9.34 7.63 -33.98
CA ASN A 196 8.52 6.44 -34.26
C ASN A 196 9.30 5.11 -34.13
N TYR A 197 10.61 5.16 -33.94
CA TYR A 197 11.49 3.99 -33.85
C TYR A 197 11.43 3.27 -32.47
N LEU A 198 10.89 3.91 -31.45
CA LEU A 198 10.73 3.32 -30.12
C LEU A 198 9.28 2.84 -29.99
N ASN A 199 8.94 1.70 -30.61
CA ASN A 199 7.58 1.14 -30.55
C ASN A 199 7.31 0.46 -29.21
N ASP A 200 6.32 0.86 -28.67
CA ASP A 200 5.40 0.74 -27.58
C ASP A 200 5.60 -0.30 -26.47
N ASN A 201 5.82 -1.51 -26.64
CA ASN A 201 5.78 -2.51 -25.58
C ASN A 201 7.05 -3.39 -25.54
N SER A 202 8.04 -3.03 -26.33
CA SER A 202 9.23 -3.85 -26.54
C SER A 202 10.34 -3.63 -25.50
N PHE A 203 10.16 -2.71 -24.55
CA PHE A 203 11.19 -2.37 -23.58
C PHE A 203 10.94 -2.87 -22.16
N ASP A 204 10.32 -4.03 -22.02
CA ASP A 204 10.58 -4.82 -20.82
C ASP A 204 11.97 -5.46 -21.00
N PHE A 205 13.00 -4.86 -20.38
CA PHE A 205 14.38 -5.28 -20.58
C PHE A 205 14.68 -6.67 -20.05
N PHE A 206 13.84 -7.18 -19.14
CA PHE A 206 14.15 -8.38 -18.36
C PHE A 206 13.00 -9.39 -18.25
N PRO A 207 12.04 -9.49 -19.20
CA PRO A 207 10.86 -10.32 -18.96
C PRO A 207 11.21 -11.80 -18.80
N MET A 208 12.25 -12.27 -19.50
CA MET A 208 12.67 -13.67 -19.47
C MET A 208 13.66 -14.01 -18.37
N VAL A 209 14.36 -13.02 -17.81
CA VAL A 209 15.40 -13.24 -16.80
C VAL A 209 15.03 -12.70 -15.43
N ASN A 210 13.86 -12.07 -15.28
CA ASN A 210 13.37 -11.62 -13.98
C ASN A 210 12.84 -12.79 -13.15
N PRO A 211 13.57 -13.23 -12.12
CA PRO A 211 13.18 -14.41 -11.34
C PRO A 211 12.09 -14.13 -10.31
N PHE A 212 11.68 -12.85 -10.14
CA PHE A 212 10.82 -12.42 -9.03
C PHE A 212 9.42 -12.02 -9.44
N GLY A 213 9.12 -11.94 -10.74
CA GLY A 213 7.82 -11.50 -11.25
C GLY A 213 7.49 -10.03 -10.96
N ASN A 214 6.24 -9.65 -11.22
CA ASN A 214 5.78 -8.25 -11.21
C ASN A 214 5.75 -7.59 -9.82
N TYR A 215 5.74 -8.37 -8.73
CA TYR A 215 5.64 -7.83 -7.36
C TYR A 215 6.98 -7.81 -6.62
N SER A 216 8.10 -7.95 -7.31
CA SER A 216 9.45 -7.97 -6.72
C SER A 216 9.78 -6.73 -5.88
N TYR A 217 9.26 -5.56 -6.26
CA TYR A 217 9.42 -4.31 -5.51
C TYR A 217 8.95 -4.42 -4.05
N THR A 218 8.02 -5.32 -3.73
CA THR A 218 7.53 -5.52 -2.35
C THR A 218 8.61 -6.06 -1.43
N LEU A 219 9.49 -6.94 -1.93
CA LEU A 219 10.66 -7.45 -1.21
C LEU A 219 11.64 -6.30 -0.91
N PHE A 220 11.87 -5.43 -1.88
CA PHE A 220 12.75 -4.29 -1.71
C PHE A 220 12.23 -3.34 -0.62
N TYR A 221 10.96 -2.93 -0.68
CA TYR A 221 10.36 -2.09 0.35
C TYR A 221 10.41 -2.74 1.75
N PHE A 222 10.16 -4.04 1.83
CA PHE A 222 10.24 -4.80 3.08
C PHE A 222 11.63 -4.71 3.71
N ILE A 223 12.69 -4.93 2.92
CA ILE A 223 14.08 -4.87 3.39
C ILE A 223 14.49 -3.43 3.72
N VAL A 224 14.16 -2.47 2.86
CA VAL A 224 14.46 -1.04 3.08
C VAL A 224 13.83 -0.53 4.36
N GLY A 225 12.58 -0.89 4.63
CA GLY A 225 11.90 -0.52 5.89
C GLY A 225 12.63 -1.02 7.14
N ALA A 226 13.16 -2.24 7.10
CA ALA A 226 13.95 -2.80 8.20
C ALA A 226 15.29 -2.06 8.39
N ILE A 227 16.02 -1.81 7.30
CA ILE A 227 17.31 -1.09 7.33
C ILE A 227 17.11 0.33 7.85
N LEU A 228 16.11 1.06 7.34
CA LEU A 228 15.79 2.41 7.81
C LEU A 228 15.44 2.43 9.29
N SER A 229 14.62 1.48 9.76
CA SER A 229 14.28 1.39 11.17
C SER A 229 15.48 1.15 12.07
N GLU A 230 16.42 0.32 11.65
CA GLU A 230 17.68 0.08 12.36
C GLU A 230 18.55 1.35 12.40
N GLN A 231 18.69 2.04 11.27
CA GLN A 231 19.46 3.28 11.17
C GLN A 231 18.83 4.41 12.00
N ILE A 232 17.50 4.51 12.03
CA ILE A 232 16.78 5.47 12.88
C ILE A 232 17.07 5.19 14.36
N LYS A 233 16.94 3.94 14.80
CA LYS A 233 17.22 3.55 16.19
C LYS A 233 18.66 3.81 16.62
N SER A 234 19.60 3.67 15.69
CA SER A 234 21.03 3.93 15.95
C SER A 234 21.44 5.40 15.71
N ASN A 235 20.49 6.31 15.51
CA ASN A 235 20.70 7.74 15.22
C ASN A 235 21.65 8.01 14.05
N LYS A 236 21.69 7.11 13.05
CA LYS A 236 22.56 7.27 11.86
C LYS A 236 21.92 8.11 10.75
N ILE A 237 20.62 8.40 10.82
CA ILE A 237 19.93 9.22 9.83
C ILE A 237 19.89 10.68 10.30
N ASN A 238 20.74 11.50 9.70
CA ASN A 238 20.78 12.94 9.93
C ASN A 238 20.33 13.71 8.68
N VAL A 239 19.03 13.62 8.34
CA VAL A 239 18.43 14.34 7.21
C VAL A 239 17.44 15.37 7.75
N SER A 240 17.51 16.63 7.30
CA SER A 240 16.59 17.65 7.79
C SER A 240 15.14 17.41 7.30
N THR A 241 14.17 17.85 8.09
CA THR A 241 12.75 17.77 7.72
C THR A 241 12.44 18.49 6.40
N ARG A 242 13.14 19.60 6.13
CA ARG A 242 13.00 20.34 4.85
C ARG A 242 13.37 19.47 3.66
N VAL A 243 14.51 18.78 3.73
CA VAL A 243 14.95 17.86 2.65
C VAL A 243 13.94 16.74 2.43
N LEU A 244 13.39 16.16 3.50
CA LEU A 244 12.37 15.10 3.38
C LEU A 244 11.09 15.59 2.68
N VAL A 245 10.61 16.77 3.10
CA VAL A 245 9.41 17.38 2.51
C VAL A 245 9.63 17.78 1.06
N THR A 246 10.75 18.46 0.76
CA THR A 246 11.08 18.84 -0.62
C THR A 246 11.26 17.62 -1.52
N SER A 247 11.98 16.58 -1.06
CA SER A 247 12.15 15.33 -1.82
C SER A 247 10.81 14.65 -2.11
N PHE A 248 9.89 14.64 -1.14
CA PHE A 248 8.55 14.08 -1.33
C PHE A 248 7.79 14.83 -2.43
N PHE A 249 7.67 16.15 -2.33
CA PHE A 249 6.90 16.93 -3.30
C PHE A 249 7.56 17.01 -4.67
N THR A 250 8.88 17.02 -4.74
CA THR A 250 9.61 16.95 -6.02
C THR A 250 9.37 15.60 -6.70
N ALA A 251 9.46 14.49 -5.96
CA ALA A 251 9.20 13.17 -6.50
C ALA A 251 7.73 13.01 -6.95
N LEU A 252 6.77 13.53 -6.17
CA LEU A 252 5.37 13.55 -6.54
C LEU A 252 5.14 14.37 -7.82
N PHE A 253 5.80 15.51 -7.95
CA PHE A 253 5.69 16.35 -9.14
C PHE A 253 6.26 15.67 -10.38
N VAL A 254 7.39 14.99 -10.27
CA VAL A 254 7.96 14.22 -11.39
C VAL A 254 7.07 13.04 -11.77
N LEU A 255 6.50 12.33 -10.78
CA LEU A 255 5.51 11.25 -11.04
C LEU A 255 4.28 11.79 -11.77
N PHE A 256 3.77 12.94 -11.35
CA PHE A 256 2.67 13.64 -12.00
C PHE A 256 3.00 14.01 -13.44
N LEU A 257 4.15 14.64 -13.70
CA LEU A 257 4.56 15.01 -15.06
C LEU A 257 4.68 13.80 -15.98
N TYR A 258 5.26 12.71 -15.46
CA TYR A 258 5.34 11.46 -16.19
C TYR A 258 3.94 10.87 -16.47
N GLY A 259 3.04 10.91 -15.51
CA GLY A 259 1.66 10.48 -15.67
C GLY A 259 0.89 11.31 -16.73
N VAL A 260 1.07 12.62 -16.74
CA VAL A 260 0.49 13.51 -17.78
C VAL A 260 1.05 13.15 -19.15
N LEU A 261 2.38 13.01 -19.25
CA LEU A 261 3.06 12.61 -20.50
C LEU A 261 2.49 11.30 -21.04
N MET A 262 2.40 10.27 -20.21
CA MET A 262 1.89 8.96 -20.60
C MET A 262 0.41 9.02 -20.98
N THR A 263 -0.41 9.77 -20.24
CA THR A 263 -1.83 9.94 -20.54
C THR A 263 -2.04 10.61 -21.90
N VAL A 264 -1.30 11.68 -22.18
CA VAL A 264 -1.43 12.42 -23.44
C VAL A 264 -0.87 11.61 -24.62
N SER A 265 0.29 10.96 -24.46
CA SER A 265 0.94 10.21 -25.53
C SER A 265 0.18 8.93 -25.93
N SER A 266 -0.45 8.24 -24.97
CA SER A 266 -1.21 7.02 -25.23
C SER A 266 -2.70 7.26 -25.50
N ASN A 267 -3.17 8.49 -25.30
CA ASN A 267 -4.60 8.86 -25.30
C ASN A 267 -5.46 7.96 -24.38
N THR A 268 -4.86 7.48 -23.29
CA THR A 268 -5.51 6.65 -22.25
C THR A 268 -5.10 7.15 -20.87
N PHE A 269 -6.00 7.07 -19.89
CA PHE A 269 -5.68 7.47 -18.52
C PHE A 269 -4.56 6.61 -17.95
N TYR A 270 -3.46 7.24 -17.56
CA TYR A 270 -2.35 6.57 -16.89
C TYR A 270 -2.52 6.63 -15.36
N ASP A 271 -2.78 5.49 -14.74
CA ASP A 271 -2.91 5.39 -13.28
C ASP A 271 -1.53 5.48 -12.62
N THR A 272 -1.20 6.67 -12.08
CA THR A 272 0.07 6.93 -11.38
C THR A 272 0.19 6.20 -10.05
N VAL A 273 -0.90 5.65 -9.51
CA VAL A 273 -0.87 4.86 -8.29
C VAL A 273 -0.52 3.42 -8.61
N TRP A 274 -1.31 2.77 -9.46
CA TRP A 274 -1.10 1.36 -9.81
C TRP A 274 0.24 1.14 -10.52
N ASN A 275 0.51 1.94 -11.56
CA ASN A 275 1.76 1.84 -12.32
C ASN A 275 2.95 2.49 -11.59
N GLY A 276 2.69 3.23 -10.52
CA GLY A 276 3.71 3.95 -9.75
C GLY A 276 4.41 3.14 -8.66
N TYR A 277 3.86 2.03 -8.18
CA TYR A 277 4.38 1.30 -7.00
C TYR A 277 5.87 0.96 -7.08
N TYR A 278 6.39 0.65 -8.23
CA TYR A 278 7.80 0.32 -8.48
C TYR A 278 8.57 1.43 -9.19
N SER A 279 8.04 2.67 -9.18
CA SER A 279 8.78 3.85 -9.65
C SER A 279 9.77 4.34 -8.58
N ILE A 280 10.90 4.89 -9.06
CA ILE A 280 11.89 5.55 -8.18
C ILE A 280 11.24 6.72 -7.43
N MET A 281 10.27 7.40 -8.04
CA MET A 281 9.58 8.53 -7.42
C MET A 281 8.77 8.08 -6.21
N THR A 282 8.03 6.99 -6.32
CA THR A 282 7.29 6.40 -5.18
C THR A 282 8.25 5.87 -4.10
N LEU A 283 9.40 5.33 -4.49
CA LEU A 283 10.43 4.93 -3.52
C LEU A 283 10.94 6.12 -2.72
N ILE A 284 11.28 7.24 -3.38
CA ILE A 284 11.71 8.48 -2.72
C ILE A 284 10.62 9.00 -1.78
N MET A 285 9.37 9.08 -2.25
CA MET A 285 8.24 9.51 -1.44
C MET A 285 8.03 8.61 -0.20
N SER A 286 8.10 7.29 -0.37
CA SER A 286 7.90 6.31 0.71
C SER A 286 8.99 6.39 1.76
N VAL A 287 10.27 6.48 1.34
CA VAL A 287 11.43 6.66 2.23
C VAL A 287 11.33 7.98 2.98
N SER A 288 11.05 9.07 2.26
CA SER A 288 10.88 10.41 2.86
C SER A 288 9.77 10.41 3.91
N THR A 289 8.62 9.80 3.61
CA THR A 289 7.50 9.66 4.54
C THR A 289 7.89 8.82 5.76
N PHE A 290 8.54 7.68 5.58
CA PHE A 290 8.94 6.79 6.67
C PHE A 290 9.89 7.49 7.66
N VAL A 291 10.90 8.19 7.13
CA VAL A 291 11.86 8.96 7.94
C VAL A 291 11.20 10.19 8.57
N PHE A 292 10.33 10.89 7.85
CA PHE A 292 9.59 12.03 8.40
C PHE A 292 8.77 11.66 9.64
N PHE A 293 7.97 10.60 9.54
CA PHE A 293 7.16 10.14 10.68
C PHE A 293 8.01 9.71 11.88
N SER A 294 9.21 9.16 11.66
CA SER A 294 10.12 8.81 12.75
C SER A 294 10.67 10.01 13.53
N LYS A 295 10.63 11.21 12.94
CA LYS A 295 11.09 12.46 13.55
C LYS A 295 10.00 13.21 14.31
N LEU A 296 8.74 12.82 14.17
CA LEU A 296 7.64 13.47 14.88
C LEU A 296 7.66 13.11 16.37
N SER A 297 7.23 14.06 17.20
CA SER A 297 7.06 13.83 18.62
C SER A 297 5.75 13.08 18.90
N TYR A 298 5.83 12.01 19.67
CA TYR A 298 4.70 11.20 20.13
C TYR A 298 4.50 11.36 21.64
N ALA A 299 4.48 12.61 22.12
CA ALA A 299 4.37 12.93 23.54
C ALA A 299 2.91 12.91 24.06
N ASN A 300 1.90 12.94 23.18
CA ASN A 300 0.50 12.98 23.58
C ASN A 300 -0.11 11.57 23.66
N ASP A 301 -0.37 11.09 24.86
CA ASP A 301 -0.90 9.75 25.11
C ASP A 301 -2.27 9.50 24.47
N LYS A 302 -3.15 10.51 24.37
CA LYS A 302 -4.46 10.36 23.73
C LYS A 302 -4.29 10.10 22.24
N VAL A 303 -3.45 10.91 21.55
CA VAL A 303 -3.12 10.72 20.13
C VAL A 303 -2.48 9.36 19.92
N ASN A 304 -1.52 8.98 20.75
CA ASN A 304 -0.85 7.68 20.68
C ASN A 304 -1.82 6.51 20.83
N ASN A 305 -2.81 6.62 21.72
CA ASN A 305 -3.85 5.60 21.87
C ASN A 305 -4.72 5.47 20.62
N TYR A 306 -5.14 6.57 19.99
CA TYR A 306 -5.88 6.51 18.73
C TYR A 306 -5.06 5.91 17.61
N LEU A 307 -3.79 6.32 17.46
CA LEU A 307 -2.88 5.73 16.48
C LEU A 307 -2.71 4.22 16.72
N ALA A 308 -2.56 3.81 17.96
CA ALA A 308 -2.44 2.41 18.33
C ALA A 308 -3.70 1.59 17.99
N ILE A 309 -4.90 2.13 18.20
CA ILE A 309 -6.17 1.48 17.84
C ILE A 309 -6.28 1.32 16.33
N ILE A 310 -6.02 2.39 15.56
CA ILE A 310 -6.05 2.35 14.09
C ILE A 310 -4.98 1.38 13.60
N GLY A 311 -3.72 1.53 14.05
CA GLY A 311 -2.60 0.71 13.62
C GLY A 311 -2.77 -0.79 13.92
N ALA A 312 -3.46 -1.15 15.01
CA ALA A 312 -3.82 -2.53 15.34
C ALA A 312 -5.09 -3.02 14.61
N SER A 313 -5.76 -2.15 13.87
CA SER A 313 -7.00 -2.47 13.16
C SER A 313 -6.85 -2.38 11.63
N THR A 314 -5.67 -1.98 11.13
CA THR A 314 -5.45 -1.73 9.68
C THR A 314 -5.80 -2.91 8.80
N LEU A 315 -5.49 -4.14 9.21
CA LEU A 315 -5.85 -5.34 8.46
C LEU A 315 -7.39 -5.52 8.38
N GLY A 316 -8.07 -5.34 9.50
CA GLY A 316 -9.54 -5.40 9.53
C GLY A 316 -10.17 -4.30 8.70
N ILE A 317 -9.66 -3.05 8.79
CA ILE A 317 -10.10 -1.94 7.95
C ILE A 317 -9.89 -2.28 6.47
N TYR A 318 -8.73 -2.86 6.11
CA TYR A 318 -8.44 -3.31 4.76
C TYR A 318 -9.46 -4.33 4.23
N PHE A 319 -9.93 -5.25 5.08
CA PHE A 319 -10.98 -6.20 4.70
C PHE A 319 -12.38 -5.56 4.62
N VAL A 320 -12.66 -4.52 5.38
CA VAL A 320 -14.04 -3.99 5.53
C VAL A 320 -14.30 -2.78 4.64
N HIS A 321 -13.27 -2.00 4.28
CA HIS A 321 -13.44 -0.71 3.61
C HIS A 321 -14.22 -0.79 2.29
N ARG A 322 -14.08 -1.88 1.51
CA ARG A 322 -14.86 -2.04 0.26
C ARG A 322 -16.35 -2.17 0.50
N PHE A 323 -16.77 -2.83 1.58
CA PHE A 323 -18.20 -2.92 1.92
C PHE A 323 -18.74 -1.55 2.32
N VAL A 324 -17.99 -0.82 3.17
CA VAL A 324 -18.36 0.56 3.55
C VAL A 324 -18.40 1.45 2.32
N GLY A 325 -17.37 1.39 1.49
CA GLY A 325 -17.28 2.17 0.26
C GLY A 325 -18.41 1.87 -0.72
N ALA A 326 -18.69 0.61 -1.00
CA ALA A 326 -19.78 0.22 -1.91
C ALA A 326 -21.15 0.75 -1.47
N VAL A 327 -21.41 0.77 -0.15
CA VAL A 327 -22.67 1.31 0.40
C VAL A 327 -22.70 2.83 0.37
N THR A 328 -21.59 3.51 0.63
CA THR A 328 -21.58 4.97 0.87
C THR A 328 -21.28 5.80 -0.38
N ILE A 329 -20.51 5.27 -1.35
CA ILE A 329 -20.11 6.02 -2.56
C ILE A 329 -21.30 6.50 -3.41
N PRO A 330 -22.42 5.75 -3.58
CA PRO A 330 -23.56 6.23 -4.36
C PRO A 330 -24.23 7.48 -3.75
N TYR A 331 -24.17 7.59 -2.42
CA TYR A 331 -24.70 8.78 -1.71
C TYR A 331 -23.72 9.93 -1.78
N PHE A 332 -22.41 9.66 -1.66
CA PHE A 332 -21.36 10.66 -1.78
C PHE A 332 -21.38 11.35 -3.14
N ARG A 333 -21.52 10.58 -4.23
CA ARG A 333 -21.59 11.09 -5.61
C ARG A 333 -22.79 12.01 -5.89
N LYS A 334 -23.82 12.03 -5.04
CA LYS A 334 -24.95 12.95 -5.15
C LYS A 334 -24.63 14.37 -4.65
N LEU A 335 -23.50 14.57 -3.97
CA LEU A 335 -23.08 15.87 -3.49
C LEU A 335 -22.51 16.69 -4.66
N SER A 336 -22.90 17.96 -4.75
CA SER A 336 -22.54 18.85 -5.86
C SER A 336 -21.03 19.07 -6.07
N LEU A 337 -20.22 18.86 -5.02
CA LEU A 337 -18.76 19.02 -5.04
C LEU A 337 -18.00 17.68 -4.85
N SER A 338 -18.68 16.55 -5.08
CA SER A 338 -18.09 15.21 -4.86
C SER A 338 -16.80 14.95 -5.66
N ASN A 339 -16.64 15.63 -6.81
CA ASN A 339 -15.45 15.51 -7.66
C ASN A 339 -14.25 16.37 -7.21
N GLY A 340 -14.42 17.18 -6.15
CA GLY A 340 -13.39 18.07 -5.61
C GLY A 340 -12.45 17.37 -4.60
N LEU A 341 -11.17 17.79 -4.56
CA LEU A 341 -10.14 17.22 -3.70
C LEU A 341 -10.53 17.21 -2.21
N MET A 342 -10.96 18.37 -1.69
CA MET A 342 -11.21 18.51 -0.25
C MET A 342 -12.32 17.57 0.24
N LEU A 343 -13.40 17.45 -0.52
CA LEU A 343 -14.52 16.59 -0.13
C LEU A 343 -14.10 15.10 -0.16
N ASN A 344 -13.28 14.70 -1.13
CA ASN A 344 -12.74 13.35 -1.20
C ASN A 344 -11.76 13.04 -0.04
N VAL A 345 -10.96 14.02 0.40
CA VAL A 345 -10.11 13.89 1.59
C VAL A 345 -10.96 13.59 2.82
N PHE A 346 -12.05 14.34 3.04
CA PHE A 346 -12.98 14.08 4.15
C PHE A 346 -13.71 12.74 3.99
N TYR A 347 -14.14 12.40 2.79
CA TYR A 347 -14.79 11.12 2.53
C TYR A 347 -13.86 9.94 2.83
N GLY A 348 -12.57 10.03 2.47
CA GLY A 348 -11.57 9.03 2.83
C GLY A 348 -11.45 8.85 4.35
N LEU A 349 -11.51 9.93 5.15
CA LEU A 349 -11.56 9.85 6.62
C LEU A 349 -12.82 9.13 7.11
N LEU A 350 -13.98 9.45 6.54
CA LEU A 350 -15.24 8.77 6.90
C LEU A 350 -15.19 7.27 6.58
N LEU A 351 -14.59 6.87 5.45
CA LEU A 351 -14.37 5.47 5.09
C LEU A 351 -13.51 4.74 6.13
N VAL A 352 -12.40 5.34 6.55
CA VAL A 352 -11.53 4.76 7.57
C VAL A 352 -12.26 4.64 8.91
N LEU A 353 -12.96 5.70 9.35
CA LEU A 353 -13.67 5.71 10.63
C LEU A 353 -14.85 4.74 10.64
N GLY A 354 -15.64 4.69 9.56
CA GLY A 354 -16.74 3.74 9.41
C GLY A 354 -16.25 2.29 9.41
N SER A 355 -15.18 2.02 8.67
CA SER A 355 -14.55 0.69 8.64
C SER A 355 -13.95 0.32 10.00
N LEU A 356 -13.30 1.27 10.69
CA LEU A 356 -12.78 1.06 12.03
C LEU A 356 -13.89 0.71 13.02
N LEU A 357 -15.02 1.43 12.99
CA LEU A 357 -16.17 1.13 13.86
C LEU A 357 -16.66 -0.31 13.67
N ILE A 358 -16.84 -0.74 12.44
CA ILE A 358 -17.24 -2.13 12.13
C ILE A 358 -16.20 -3.12 12.66
N VAL A 359 -14.90 -2.88 12.43
CA VAL A 359 -13.82 -3.73 12.93
C VAL A 359 -13.83 -3.83 14.44
N LEU A 360 -14.07 -2.72 15.15
CA LEU A 360 -14.15 -2.72 16.61
C LEU A 360 -15.37 -3.49 17.12
N LEU A 361 -16.50 -3.46 16.40
CA LEU A 361 -17.67 -4.30 16.71
C LEU A 361 -17.38 -5.78 16.46
N LEU A 362 -16.77 -6.13 15.32
CA LEU A 362 -16.36 -7.51 15.02
C LEU A 362 -15.39 -8.08 16.05
N LYS A 363 -14.48 -7.25 16.57
CA LYS A 363 -13.51 -7.65 17.63
C LYS A 363 -14.17 -7.99 18.95
N LYS A 364 -15.42 -7.57 19.24
CA LYS A 364 -16.14 -7.94 20.45
C LYS A 364 -16.64 -9.40 20.42
N LEU A 365 -16.83 -9.97 19.22
CA LEU A 365 -17.30 -11.34 19.05
C LEU A 365 -16.09 -12.28 18.85
N PRO A 366 -15.89 -13.31 19.72
CA PRO A 366 -14.67 -14.12 19.72
C PRO A 366 -14.35 -14.78 18.38
N LEU A 367 -15.36 -15.25 17.65
CA LEU A 367 -15.20 -15.88 16.34
C LEU A 367 -14.79 -14.84 15.27
N LEU A 368 -15.52 -13.72 15.21
CA LEU A 368 -15.31 -12.67 14.21
C LEU A 368 -14.01 -11.87 14.46
N ARG A 369 -13.58 -11.80 15.72
CA ARG A 369 -12.27 -11.22 16.07
C ARG A 369 -11.13 -11.89 15.32
N LYS A 370 -11.19 -13.21 15.09
CA LYS A 370 -10.18 -13.96 14.34
C LYS A 370 -10.19 -13.60 12.85
N MET A 371 -11.30 -13.11 12.31
CA MET A 371 -11.41 -12.71 10.90
C MET A 371 -10.80 -11.34 10.58
N VAL A 372 -10.54 -10.51 11.58
CA VAL A 372 -10.04 -9.12 11.42
C VAL A 372 -8.71 -8.86 12.14
N ASN A 373 -8.06 -9.90 12.67
CA ASN A 373 -6.83 -9.77 13.45
C ASN A 373 -5.88 -10.95 13.18
N ILE A 374 -4.55 -10.69 13.16
CA ILE A 374 -3.48 -11.70 13.07
C ILE A 374 -2.67 -11.72 14.35
#